data_feffc2db72ddcd6e037331f3c80bdd9f
#
_entry.id   feffc2db72ddcd6e037331f3c80bdd9f
#
_cell.length_a   1.000
_cell.length_b   1.000
_cell.length_c   1.000
_cell.angle_alpha   90.00
_cell.angle_beta   90.00
_cell.angle_gamma   90.00
#
_symmetry.space_group_name_H-M   'P 1'
#
loop_
_entity.id
_entity.type
_entity.pdbx_description
1 polymer ?
#
loop_
_entity_poly.entity_id
_entity_poly.type
_entity_poly.pdbx_seq_one_letter_code
_entity_poly.pdbx_strand_id
1 'polypeptide(L)'
;MTTAVQSFLGNNYKTYIVLFLCALIIGIKLGTLVPLLSLILESRGYSNTEIGLNVVAQPLAVILFVRVTPIIIHKIGLAKSIIIAQIFTIILYFTFPIFDTLTSWFIIRFIIGFAGALAWNAFDTWMLSMADDTNRGKIVTIYNTVFVIGFALGPMVLYMTGIEGWLPFVVISALSFAAIIPLVTMEIDDPKLPDKKTLPVLATIIAAPTIFGAAILCGLDDVMFVSFFPIFMIKNQFAQEIALQYVTITLVGGVICQPIIGVMLDKFNKRTLMNSAVIITFICPIIFSFYLDNFYVMAVSCF
;
A
#
# COMPACT_ATOMS: atom_id res chain seq x y z
N MET A 1 -12.69 -25.36 -10.86
CA MET A 1 -11.85 -24.22 -10.39
C MET A 1 -11.16 -24.54 -9.07
N THR A 2 -11.79 -25.21 -8.12
CA THR A 2 -11.24 -25.61 -6.82
C THR A 2 -10.03 -26.54 -6.92
N THR A 3 -10.01 -27.51 -7.83
CA THR A 3 -8.92 -28.49 -8.01
C THR A 3 -7.61 -27.87 -8.52
N ALA A 4 -7.66 -26.89 -9.41
CA ALA A 4 -6.45 -26.23 -9.93
C ALA A 4 -5.81 -25.29 -8.88
N VAL A 5 -6.64 -24.61 -8.08
CA VAL A 5 -6.18 -23.76 -6.97
C VAL A 5 -5.57 -24.62 -5.85
N GLN A 6 -6.18 -25.77 -5.52
CA GLN A 6 -5.64 -26.70 -4.56
C GLN A 6 -4.32 -27.33 -5.01
N SER A 7 -4.17 -27.65 -6.30
CA SER A 7 -2.91 -28.21 -6.84
C SER A 7 -1.75 -27.20 -6.78
N PHE A 8 -2.05 -25.89 -6.82
CA PHE A 8 -1.05 -24.82 -6.77
C PHE A 8 -0.71 -24.37 -5.34
N LEU A 9 -1.73 -24.23 -4.47
CA LEU A 9 -1.60 -23.69 -3.12
C LEU A 9 -1.50 -24.79 -2.03
N GLY A 10 -1.61 -26.07 -2.40
CA GLY A 10 -1.57 -27.19 -1.48
C GLY A 10 -2.73 -27.21 -0.48
N ASN A 11 -2.53 -27.88 0.65
CA ASN A 11 -3.55 -28.04 1.69
C ASN A 11 -3.96 -26.71 2.37
N ASN A 12 -3.10 -25.68 2.30
CA ASN A 12 -3.31 -24.38 2.95
C ASN A 12 -4.05 -23.36 2.05
N TYR A 13 -4.67 -23.82 0.94
CA TYR A 13 -5.30 -22.93 -0.06
C TYR A 13 -6.34 -21.97 0.55
N LYS A 14 -7.10 -22.41 1.56
CA LYS A 14 -8.10 -21.56 2.23
C LYS A 14 -7.43 -20.37 2.93
N THR A 15 -6.34 -20.62 3.65
CA THR A 15 -5.58 -19.57 4.34
C THR A 15 -4.98 -18.58 3.34
N TYR A 16 -4.44 -19.07 2.22
CA TYR A 16 -3.94 -18.17 1.17
C TYR A 16 -5.04 -17.28 0.58
N ILE A 17 -6.22 -17.82 0.30
CA ILE A 17 -7.35 -17.05 -0.21
C ILE A 17 -7.72 -15.92 0.79
N VAL A 18 -7.82 -16.25 2.07
CA VAL A 18 -8.11 -15.27 3.11
C VAL A 18 -7.04 -14.18 3.16
N LEU A 19 -5.77 -14.56 3.15
CA LEU A 19 -4.67 -13.59 3.18
C LEU A 19 -4.63 -12.71 1.93
N PHE A 20 -4.92 -13.25 0.74
CA PHE A 20 -5.04 -12.46 -0.49
C PHE A 20 -6.22 -11.48 -0.44
N LEU A 21 -7.38 -11.90 0.07
CA LEU A 21 -8.51 -11.00 0.29
C LEU A 21 -8.17 -9.89 1.29
N CYS A 22 -7.48 -10.23 2.37
CA CYS A 22 -7.01 -9.23 3.32
C CYS A 22 -6.01 -8.26 2.67
N ALA A 23 -5.08 -8.75 1.85
CA ALA A 23 -4.13 -7.91 1.11
C ALA A 23 -4.84 -6.95 0.16
N LEU A 24 -5.85 -7.42 -0.57
CA LEU A 24 -6.69 -6.59 -1.43
C LEU A 24 -7.35 -5.46 -0.63
N ILE A 25 -7.98 -5.80 0.49
CA ILE A 25 -8.67 -4.83 1.35
C ILE A 25 -7.70 -3.83 1.96
N ILE A 26 -6.53 -4.27 2.41
CA ILE A 26 -5.48 -3.38 2.93
C ILE A 26 -5.01 -2.44 1.83
N GLY A 27 -4.82 -2.94 0.60
CA GLY A 27 -4.51 -2.13 -0.56
C GLY A 27 -5.56 -1.04 -0.79
N ILE A 28 -6.84 -1.41 -0.90
CA ILE A 28 -7.94 -0.45 -1.10
C ILE A 28 -7.94 0.62 -0.01
N LYS A 29 -7.79 0.23 1.25
CA LYS A 29 -7.75 1.17 2.38
C LYS A 29 -6.63 2.18 2.28
N LEU A 30 -5.41 1.72 2.00
CA LEU A 30 -4.25 2.59 1.90
C LEU A 30 -4.35 3.51 0.68
N GLY A 31 -4.75 2.96 -0.47
CA GLY A 31 -4.97 3.72 -1.69
C GLY A 31 -6.11 4.75 -1.57
N THR A 32 -7.06 4.54 -0.64
CA THR A 32 -8.11 5.52 -0.31
C THR A 32 -7.62 6.55 0.71
N LEU A 33 -7.03 6.10 1.81
CA LEU A 33 -6.71 6.96 2.96
C LEU A 33 -5.63 8.00 2.64
N VAL A 34 -4.61 7.61 1.86
CA VAL A 34 -3.46 8.48 1.56
C VAL A 34 -3.90 9.73 0.80
N PRO A 35 -4.58 9.63 -0.36
CA PRO A 35 -5.05 10.81 -1.08
C PRO A 35 -6.20 11.52 -0.35
N LEU A 36 -7.10 10.80 0.34
CA LEU A 36 -8.19 11.39 1.11
C LEU A 36 -7.68 12.46 2.07
N LEU A 37 -6.74 12.09 2.93
CA LEU A 37 -6.25 12.99 3.96
C LEU A 37 -5.46 14.16 3.38
N SER A 38 -4.74 13.94 2.27
CA SER A 38 -4.01 15.00 1.57
C SER A 38 -4.97 16.01 0.92
N LEU A 39 -6.02 15.52 0.28
CA LEU A 39 -7.05 16.36 -0.36
C LEU A 39 -7.87 17.17 0.66
N ILE A 40 -8.22 16.57 1.80
CA ILE A 40 -8.92 17.31 2.86
C ILE A 40 -8.02 18.40 3.45
N LEU A 41 -6.73 18.13 3.69
CA LEU A 41 -5.81 19.16 4.17
C LEU A 41 -5.63 20.29 3.14
N GLU A 42 -5.55 19.96 1.86
CA GLU A 42 -5.51 20.94 0.77
C GLU A 42 -6.77 21.81 0.75
N SER A 43 -7.97 21.20 0.83
CA SER A 43 -9.25 21.96 0.83
C SER A 43 -9.39 22.89 2.02
N ARG A 44 -8.66 22.62 3.11
CA ARG A 44 -8.58 23.48 4.32
C ARG A 44 -7.52 24.57 4.21
N GLY A 45 -6.78 24.65 3.10
CA GLY A 45 -5.79 25.68 2.84
C GLY A 45 -4.42 25.44 3.48
N TYR A 46 -4.11 24.21 3.93
CA TYR A 46 -2.77 23.87 4.41
C TYR A 46 -1.76 23.89 3.26
N SER A 47 -0.54 24.32 3.55
CA SER A 47 0.56 24.34 2.59
C SER A 47 1.03 22.93 2.22
N ASN A 48 1.64 22.78 1.03
CA ASN A 48 2.22 21.49 0.61
C ASN A 48 3.25 20.95 1.61
N THR A 49 3.98 21.82 2.32
CA THR A 49 4.94 21.42 3.36
C THR A 49 4.23 20.80 4.57
N GLU A 50 3.13 21.42 5.03
CA GLU A 50 2.35 20.90 6.15
C GLU A 50 1.67 19.56 5.80
N ILE A 51 1.14 19.45 4.58
CA ILE A 51 0.58 18.19 4.06
C ILE A 51 1.67 17.12 4.02
N GLY A 52 2.86 17.43 3.48
CA GLY A 52 3.98 16.51 3.41
C GLY A 52 4.46 16.04 4.79
N LEU A 53 4.57 16.94 5.76
CA LEU A 53 4.89 16.59 7.14
C LEU A 53 3.84 15.64 7.74
N ASN A 54 2.57 15.89 7.46
CA ASN A 54 1.49 15.02 7.92
C ASN A 54 1.56 13.62 7.28
N VAL A 55 1.88 13.53 5.99
CA VAL A 55 2.05 12.26 5.25
C VAL A 55 3.20 11.42 5.84
N VAL A 56 4.29 12.04 6.25
CA VAL A 56 5.47 11.35 6.85
C VAL A 56 5.14 10.67 8.17
N ALA A 57 4.10 11.06 8.89
CA ALA A 57 3.76 10.51 10.21
C ALA A 57 3.60 8.98 10.20
N GLN A 58 2.92 8.44 9.20
CA GLN A 58 2.66 7.00 9.11
C GLN A 58 3.92 6.16 8.81
N PRO A 59 4.74 6.45 7.78
CA PRO A 59 5.98 5.73 7.56
C PRO A 59 7.01 5.94 8.67
N LEU A 60 7.02 7.09 9.33
CA LEU A 60 7.87 7.32 10.49
C LEU A 60 7.55 6.34 11.63
N ALA A 61 6.28 6.11 11.93
CA ALA A 61 5.89 5.11 12.92
C ALA A 61 6.33 3.69 12.51
N VAL A 62 6.16 3.32 11.22
CA VAL A 62 6.63 2.02 10.71
C VAL A 62 8.12 1.82 10.98
N ILE A 63 8.95 2.81 10.67
CA ILE A 63 10.41 2.76 10.88
C ILE A 63 10.75 2.64 12.36
N LEU A 64 10.12 3.42 13.23
CA LEU A 64 10.40 3.42 14.66
C LEU A 64 9.99 2.12 15.34
N PHE A 65 8.89 1.52 14.92
CA PHE A 65 8.33 0.33 15.56
C PHE A 65 8.65 -0.99 14.86
N VAL A 66 9.43 -0.99 13.77
CA VAL A 66 9.82 -2.21 13.02
C VAL A 66 10.45 -3.30 13.91
N ARG A 67 11.16 -2.91 15.00
CA ARG A 67 11.74 -3.85 15.95
C ARG A 67 10.79 -4.33 17.05
N VAL A 68 9.72 -3.56 17.30
CA VAL A 68 8.75 -3.85 18.36
C VAL A 68 7.67 -4.81 17.85
N THR A 69 7.24 -4.66 16.59
CA THR A 69 6.16 -5.47 16.00
C THR A 69 6.44 -6.98 16.02
N PRO A 70 7.65 -7.50 15.72
CA PRO A 70 7.92 -8.93 15.83
C PRO A 70 7.81 -9.46 17.27
N ILE A 71 8.15 -8.63 18.27
CA ILE A 71 8.05 -8.99 19.68
C ILE A 71 6.58 -9.18 20.08
N ILE A 72 5.71 -8.28 19.61
CA ILE A 72 4.28 -8.37 19.84
C ILE A 72 3.71 -9.61 19.14
N ILE A 73 4.03 -9.81 17.87
CA ILE A 73 3.57 -10.94 17.07
C ILE A 73 3.94 -12.28 17.74
N HIS A 74 5.17 -12.41 18.26
CA HIS A 74 5.59 -13.60 18.99
C HIS A 74 4.80 -13.87 20.27
N LYS A 75 4.30 -12.81 20.94
CA LYS A 75 3.55 -12.94 22.19
C LYS A 75 2.08 -13.31 21.96
N ILE A 76 1.45 -12.73 20.96
CA ILE A 76 -0.01 -12.83 20.77
C ILE A 76 -0.43 -13.67 19.56
N GLY A 77 0.51 -14.03 18.66
CA GLY A 77 0.26 -14.77 17.41
C GLY A 77 -0.03 -13.87 16.22
N LEU A 78 -0.01 -14.44 15.01
CA LEU A 78 -0.16 -13.72 13.76
C LEU A 78 -1.60 -13.22 13.55
N ALA A 79 -2.59 -14.13 13.65
CA ALA A 79 -3.98 -13.79 13.45
C ALA A 79 -4.47 -12.71 14.43
N LYS A 80 -4.15 -12.87 15.72
CA LYS A 80 -4.54 -11.88 16.74
C LYS A 80 -3.88 -10.53 16.51
N SER A 81 -2.62 -10.50 16.07
CA SER A 81 -1.91 -9.25 15.75
C SER A 81 -2.62 -8.48 14.65
N ILE A 82 -3.07 -9.16 13.58
CA ILE A 82 -3.80 -8.56 12.47
C ILE A 82 -5.17 -8.04 12.95
N ILE A 83 -5.92 -8.87 13.67
CA ILE A 83 -7.26 -8.51 14.17
C ILE A 83 -7.19 -7.29 15.08
N ILE A 84 -6.29 -7.28 16.06
CA ILE A 84 -6.10 -6.16 16.99
C ILE A 84 -5.72 -4.88 16.22
N ALA A 85 -4.76 -4.97 15.29
CA ALA A 85 -4.36 -3.85 14.48
C ALA A 85 -5.52 -3.29 13.63
N GLN A 86 -6.35 -4.16 13.06
CA GLN A 86 -7.51 -3.74 12.27
C GLN A 86 -8.59 -3.07 13.15
N ILE A 87 -8.93 -3.65 14.30
CA ILE A 87 -9.90 -3.05 15.25
C ILE A 87 -9.39 -1.67 15.68
N PHE A 88 -8.13 -1.57 16.03
CA PHE A 88 -7.53 -0.31 16.45
C PHE A 88 -7.56 0.76 15.34
N THR A 89 -7.27 0.36 14.11
CA THR A 89 -7.36 1.26 12.94
C THR A 89 -8.78 1.71 12.66
N ILE A 90 -9.78 0.84 12.80
CA ILE A 90 -11.20 1.21 12.64
C ILE A 90 -11.58 2.33 13.62
N ILE A 91 -11.21 2.18 14.88
CA ILE A 91 -11.48 3.21 15.91
C ILE A 91 -10.82 4.54 15.52
N LEU A 92 -9.57 4.49 15.07
CA LEU A 92 -8.82 5.69 14.68
C LEU A 92 -9.39 6.38 13.44
N TYR A 93 -9.96 5.65 12.49
CA TYR A 93 -10.59 6.28 11.32
C TYR A 93 -11.77 7.18 11.71
N PHE A 94 -12.54 6.80 12.72
CA PHE A 94 -13.62 7.64 13.24
C PHE A 94 -13.13 8.86 14.03
N THR A 95 -11.87 8.93 14.40
CA THR A 95 -11.31 10.10 15.10
C THR A 95 -10.94 11.25 14.17
N PHE A 96 -10.69 10.99 12.85
CA PHE A 96 -10.34 12.05 11.90
C PHE A 96 -11.41 13.14 11.76
N PRO A 97 -12.70 12.82 11.59
CA PRO A 97 -13.74 13.85 11.52
C PRO A 97 -14.01 14.58 12.85
N ILE A 98 -13.60 13.99 13.98
CA ILE A 98 -13.80 14.57 15.31
C ILE A 98 -12.68 15.56 15.65
N PHE A 99 -11.46 15.19 15.37
CA PHE A 99 -10.27 15.99 15.71
C PHE A 99 -9.75 16.70 14.46
N ASP A 100 -10.04 17.98 14.34
CA ASP A 100 -9.95 18.76 13.12
C ASP A 100 -8.67 19.63 13.02
N THR A 101 -7.58 19.20 13.67
CA THR A 101 -6.30 19.94 13.64
C THR A 101 -5.20 19.14 12.92
N LEU A 102 -4.25 19.85 12.31
CA LEU A 102 -3.10 19.23 11.65
C LEU A 102 -2.30 18.34 12.62
N THR A 103 -2.11 18.81 13.85
CA THR A 103 -1.37 18.08 14.89
C THR A 103 -2.10 16.80 15.30
N SER A 104 -3.43 16.85 15.51
CA SER A 104 -4.19 15.64 15.83
C SER A 104 -4.15 14.62 14.68
N TRP A 105 -4.23 15.09 13.45
CA TRP A 105 -4.11 14.22 12.27
C TRP A 105 -2.72 13.59 12.12
N PHE A 106 -1.66 14.34 12.47
CA PHE A 106 -0.30 13.77 12.54
C PHE A 106 -0.23 12.64 13.56
N ILE A 107 -0.75 12.87 14.78
CA ILE A 107 -0.75 11.87 15.86
C ILE A 107 -1.59 10.64 15.47
N ILE A 108 -2.79 10.83 14.93
CA ILE A 108 -3.66 9.73 14.49
C ILE A 108 -2.97 8.92 13.40
N ARG A 109 -2.39 9.57 12.38
CA ARG A 109 -1.61 8.90 11.31
C ARG A 109 -0.42 8.13 11.87
N PHE A 110 0.30 8.71 12.82
CA PHE A 110 1.42 8.05 13.48
C PHE A 110 0.98 6.76 14.18
N ILE A 111 -0.11 6.82 14.93
CA ILE A 111 -0.66 5.64 15.63
C ILE A 111 -1.19 4.59 14.63
N ILE A 112 -1.84 5.01 13.53
CA ILE A 112 -2.25 4.13 12.43
C ILE A 112 -1.02 3.47 11.79
N GLY A 113 0.09 4.20 11.66
CA GLY A 113 1.35 3.66 11.15
C GLY A 113 1.90 2.53 12.00
N PHE A 114 1.83 2.64 13.33
CA PHE A 114 2.19 1.55 14.24
C PHE A 114 1.29 0.31 14.05
N ALA A 115 -0.04 0.51 14.06
CA ALA A 115 -0.98 -0.58 13.84
C ALA A 115 -0.81 -1.23 12.44
N GLY A 116 -0.58 -0.40 11.42
CA GLY A 116 -0.26 -0.85 10.07
C GLY A 116 1.01 -1.69 10.01
N ALA A 117 2.08 -1.25 10.66
CA ALA A 117 3.33 -2.02 10.75
C ALA A 117 3.12 -3.39 11.43
N LEU A 118 2.31 -3.44 12.49
CA LEU A 118 1.98 -4.69 13.17
C LEU A 118 1.22 -5.65 12.25
N ALA A 119 0.18 -5.17 11.56
CA ALA A 119 -0.59 -5.98 10.62
C ALA A 119 0.27 -6.44 9.44
N TRP A 120 1.03 -5.52 8.81
CA TRP A 120 1.87 -5.83 7.65
C TRP A 120 2.92 -6.89 7.96
N ASN A 121 3.67 -6.71 9.06
CA ASN A 121 4.68 -7.69 9.47
C ASN A 121 4.07 -9.06 9.81
N ALA A 122 2.86 -9.08 10.40
CA ALA A 122 2.16 -10.33 10.67
C ALA A 122 1.71 -11.01 9.37
N PHE A 123 1.19 -10.25 8.38
CA PHE A 123 0.84 -10.78 7.07
C PHE A 123 2.04 -11.36 6.32
N ASP A 124 3.12 -10.61 6.20
CA ASP A 124 4.33 -11.06 5.52
C ASP A 124 4.91 -12.32 6.17
N THR A 125 4.97 -12.33 7.50
CA THR A 125 5.44 -13.51 8.25
C THR A 125 4.55 -14.71 8.00
N TRP A 126 3.23 -14.54 8.00
CA TRP A 126 2.28 -15.62 7.75
C TRP A 126 2.42 -16.20 6.35
N MET A 127 2.40 -15.32 5.34
CA MET A 127 2.59 -15.72 3.94
C MET A 127 3.88 -16.51 3.72
N LEU A 128 4.98 -15.99 4.28
CA LEU A 128 6.30 -16.60 4.11
C LEU A 128 6.46 -17.91 4.89
N SER A 129 5.77 -18.07 6.02
CA SER A 129 5.84 -19.30 6.84
C SER A 129 5.12 -20.50 6.23
N MET A 130 4.14 -20.24 5.35
CA MET A 130 3.38 -21.29 4.66
C MET A 130 3.95 -21.65 3.29
N ALA A 131 4.86 -20.82 2.76
CA ALA A 131 5.41 -21.00 1.43
C ALA A 131 6.61 -21.94 1.45
N ASP A 132 6.60 -22.94 0.56
CA ASP A 132 7.74 -23.82 0.30
C ASP A 132 8.79 -23.08 -0.55
N ASP A 133 10.05 -23.50 -0.47
CA ASP A 133 11.14 -22.90 -1.23
C ASP A 133 10.90 -22.88 -2.75
N THR A 134 10.11 -23.82 -3.27
CA THR A 134 9.79 -23.95 -4.70
C THR A 134 8.69 -23.00 -5.18
N ASN A 135 7.78 -22.55 -4.30
CA ASN A 135 6.63 -21.70 -4.65
C ASN A 135 6.66 -20.31 -4.00
N ARG A 136 7.58 -20.08 -3.07
CA ARG A 136 7.70 -18.84 -2.29
C ARG A 136 7.68 -17.56 -3.14
N GLY A 137 8.49 -17.52 -4.20
CA GLY A 137 8.52 -16.36 -5.10
C GLY A 137 7.18 -16.10 -5.80
N LYS A 138 6.49 -17.15 -6.24
CA LYS A 138 5.18 -17.05 -6.90
C LYS A 138 4.11 -16.53 -5.93
N ILE A 139 4.08 -17.04 -4.71
CA ILE A 139 3.12 -16.62 -3.68
C ILE A 139 3.31 -15.16 -3.32
N VAL A 140 4.56 -14.73 -3.09
CA VAL A 140 4.89 -13.32 -2.80
C VAL A 140 4.49 -12.42 -3.98
N THR A 141 4.73 -12.84 -5.22
CA THR A 141 4.32 -12.07 -6.40
C THR A 141 2.81 -11.92 -6.48
N ILE A 142 2.04 -13.00 -6.27
CA ILE A 142 0.56 -12.94 -6.28
C ILE A 142 0.07 -12.01 -5.18
N TYR A 143 0.60 -12.16 -3.96
CA TYR A 143 0.25 -11.31 -2.82
C TYR A 143 0.48 -9.83 -3.12
N ASN A 144 1.67 -9.48 -3.60
CA ASN A 144 1.99 -8.09 -3.97
C ASN A 144 1.10 -7.57 -5.11
N THR A 145 0.85 -8.39 -6.13
CA THR A 145 -0.05 -8.01 -7.24
C THR A 145 -1.46 -7.73 -6.75
N VAL A 146 -2.00 -8.59 -5.89
CA VAL A 146 -3.34 -8.41 -5.30
C VAL A 146 -3.40 -7.15 -4.43
N PHE A 147 -2.35 -6.89 -3.63
CA PHE A 147 -2.24 -5.67 -2.85
C PHE A 147 -2.22 -4.42 -3.74
N VAL A 148 -1.41 -4.40 -4.81
CA VAL A 148 -1.31 -3.25 -5.73
C VAL A 148 -2.61 -3.04 -6.50
N ILE A 149 -3.31 -4.11 -6.91
CA ILE A 149 -4.67 -4.00 -7.48
C ILE A 149 -5.60 -3.29 -6.48
N GLY A 150 -5.60 -3.73 -5.21
CA GLY A 150 -6.37 -3.06 -4.16
C GLY A 150 -6.01 -1.59 -4.02
N PHE A 151 -4.72 -1.28 -3.98
CA PHE A 151 -4.22 0.08 -3.85
C PHE A 151 -4.68 0.98 -5.02
N ALA A 152 -4.65 0.45 -6.25
CA ALA A 152 -5.13 1.14 -7.45
C ALA A 152 -6.66 1.39 -7.43
N LEU A 153 -7.43 0.55 -6.75
CA LEU A 153 -8.88 0.75 -6.58
C LEU A 153 -9.21 1.81 -5.50
N GLY A 154 -8.26 2.17 -4.66
CA GLY A 154 -8.48 3.13 -3.56
C GLY A 154 -9.00 4.50 -4.00
N PRO A 155 -8.37 5.19 -4.98
CA PRO A 155 -8.87 6.48 -5.45
C PRO A 155 -10.28 6.40 -6.06
N MET A 156 -10.67 5.23 -6.61
CA MET A 156 -12.03 5.02 -7.12
C MET A 156 -13.08 5.00 -6.00
N VAL A 157 -12.71 4.54 -4.80
CA VAL A 157 -13.57 4.67 -3.62
C VAL A 157 -13.82 6.14 -3.31
N LEU A 158 -12.81 7.01 -3.38
CA LEU A 158 -12.97 8.44 -3.18
C LEU A 158 -13.82 9.10 -4.28
N TYR A 159 -13.68 8.66 -5.52
CA TYR A 159 -14.55 9.09 -6.59
C TYR A 159 -16.04 8.84 -6.28
N MET A 160 -16.35 7.72 -5.62
CA MET A 160 -17.73 7.35 -5.26
C MET A 160 -18.22 8.00 -3.96
N THR A 161 -17.34 8.20 -2.98
CA THR A 161 -17.71 8.70 -1.64
C THR A 161 -17.54 10.20 -1.48
N GLY A 162 -16.76 10.84 -2.34
CA GLY A 162 -16.23 12.18 -2.11
C GLY A 162 -15.16 12.19 -1.02
N ILE A 163 -14.72 13.40 -0.66
CA ILE A 163 -13.72 13.62 0.41
C ILE A 163 -14.34 14.24 1.67
N GLU A 164 -15.61 14.65 1.62
CA GLU A 164 -16.26 15.37 2.71
C GLU A 164 -17.00 14.45 3.67
N GLY A 165 -17.09 14.87 4.92
CA GLY A 165 -17.90 14.25 5.94
C GLY A 165 -17.38 12.90 6.43
N TRP A 166 -18.30 12.04 6.87
CA TRP A 166 -18.00 10.75 7.49
C TRP A 166 -17.90 9.59 6.51
N LEU A 167 -18.51 9.72 5.33
CA LEU A 167 -18.73 8.59 4.41
C LEU A 167 -17.43 7.87 3.99
N PRO A 168 -16.35 8.54 3.57
CA PRO A 168 -15.11 7.83 3.21
C PRO A 168 -14.52 7.06 4.40
N PHE A 169 -14.58 7.62 5.62
CA PHE A 169 -14.08 6.94 6.82
C PHE A 169 -14.95 5.73 7.23
N VAL A 170 -16.25 5.82 7.04
CA VAL A 170 -17.17 4.68 7.25
C VAL A 170 -16.86 3.56 6.26
N VAL A 171 -16.65 3.87 4.98
CA VAL A 171 -16.36 2.87 3.96
C VAL A 171 -15.03 2.14 4.23
N ILE A 172 -13.94 2.86 4.54
CA ILE A 172 -12.67 2.22 4.87
C ILE A 172 -12.72 1.43 6.18
N SER A 173 -13.56 1.85 7.14
CA SER A 173 -13.83 1.10 8.38
C SER A 173 -14.60 -0.18 8.10
N ALA A 174 -15.62 -0.12 7.25
CA ALA A 174 -16.39 -1.29 6.84
C ALA A 174 -15.52 -2.31 6.09
N LEU A 175 -14.64 -1.86 5.20
CA LEU A 175 -13.66 -2.71 4.54
C LEU A 175 -12.69 -3.34 5.55
N SER A 176 -12.23 -2.59 6.55
CA SER A 176 -11.39 -3.13 7.62
C SER A 176 -12.10 -4.21 8.42
N PHE A 177 -13.37 -3.99 8.72
CA PHE A 177 -14.20 -4.97 9.42
C PHE A 177 -14.42 -6.23 8.57
N ALA A 178 -14.69 -6.07 7.27
CA ALA A 178 -14.80 -7.18 6.33
C ALA A 178 -13.55 -8.06 6.27
N ALA A 179 -12.35 -7.46 6.42
CA ALA A 179 -11.09 -8.21 6.50
C ALA A 179 -10.94 -9.03 7.78
N ILE A 180 -11.59 -8.62 8.89
CA ILE A 180 -11.55 -9.36 10.16
C ILE A 180 -12.41 -10.63 10.09
N ILE A 181 -13.57 -10.59 9.41
CA ILE A 181 -14.55 -11.67 9.39
C ILE A 181 -13.91 -13.03 9.05
N PRO A 182 -13.19 -13.19 7.91
CA PRO A 182 -12.62 -14.49 7.57
C PRO A 182 -11.51 -14.94 8.54
N LEU A 183 -10.79 -13.99 9.15
CA LEU A 183 -9.76 -14.31 10.15
C LEU A 183 -10.33 -14.85 11.46
N VAL A 184 -11.58 -14.50 11.79
CA VAL A 184 -12.25 -14.97 13.01
C VAL A 184 -13.09 -16.21 12.75
N THR A 185 -13.76 -16.30 11.59
CA THR A 185 -14.74 -17.36 11.29
C THR A 185 -14.14 -18.61 10.69
N MET A 186 -12.99 -18.49 10.03
CA MET A 186 -12.32 -19.67 9.46
C MET A 186 -11.33 -20.24 10.47
N GLU A 187 -11.33 -21.56 10.61
CA GLU A 187 -10.27 -22.28 11.33
C GLU A 187 -8.97 -22.17 10.52
N ILE A 188 -8.20 -21.13 10.80
CA ILE A 188 -6.94 -20.86 10.13
C ILE A 188 -5.82 -21.25 11.09
N ASP A 189 -4.98 -22.19 10.68
CA ASP A 189 -3.80 -22.58 11.45
C ASP A 189 -2.84 -21.39 11.58
N ASP A 190 -2.64 -20.93 12.81
CA ASP A 190 -1.62 -19.93 13.14
C ASP A 190 -0.25 -20.65 13.20
N PRO A 191 0.62 -20.48 12.20
CA PRO A 191 1.84 -21.24 12.12
C PRO A 191 2.78 -20.87 13.29
N LYS A 192 3.49 -21.89 13.79
CA LYS A 192 4.53 -21.66 14.81
C LYS A 192 5.61 -20.78 14.22
N LEU A 193 5.82 -19.65 14.86
CA LEU A 193 6.84 -18.70 14.43
C LEU A 193 8.23 -19.30 14.64
N PRO A 194 9.15 -19.17 13.67
CA PRO A 194 10.53 -19.61 13.85
C PRO A 194 11.21 -18.82 14.97
N ASP A 195 12.17 -19.46 15.63
CA ASP A 195 12.96 -18.80 16.67
C ASP A 195 13.62 -17.53 16.16
N LYS A 196 13.65 -16.51 17.03
CA LYS A 196 14.16 -15.17 16.71
C LYS A 196 15.62 -15.20 16.24
N LYS A 197 15.83 -15.14 14.93
CA LYS A 197 17.12 -14.71 14.37
C LYS A 197 16.97 -13.25 13.93
N THR A 198 17.26 -12.32 14.82
CA THR A 198 17.30 -10.89 14.47
C THR A 198 18.61 -10.61 13.74
N LEU A 199 18.53 -10.40 12.43
CA LEU A 199 19.67 -9.82 11.71
C LEU A 199 19.80 -8.34 12.08
N PRO A 200 21.03 -7.83 12.29
CA PRO A 200 21.22 -6.42 12.56
C PRO A 200 20.85 -5.62 11.30
N VAL A 201 19.81 -4.79 11.40
CA VAL A 201 19.26 -4.00 10.28
C VAL A 201 20.36 -3.20 9.56
N LEU A 202 21.25 -2.56 10.31
CA LEU A 202 22.35 -1.77 9.75
C LEU A 202 23.31 -2.62 8.92
N ALA A 203 23.63 -3.83 9.36
CA ALA A 203 24.50 -4.73 8.61
C ALA A 203 23.83 -5.18 7.29
N THR A 204 22.52 -5.38 7.31
CA THR A 204 21.75 -5.74 6.12
C THR A 204 21.70 -4.58 5.11
N ILE A 205 21.52 -3.35 5.57
CA ILE A 205 21.56 -2.14 4.72
C ILE A 205 22.93 -1.98 4.09
N ILE A 206 24.00 -2.14 4.87
CA ILE A 206 25.39 -2.03 4.38
C ILE A 206 25.72 -3.14 3.38
N ALA A 207 25.18 -4.33 3.56
CA ALA A 207 25.41 -5.47 2.66
C ALA A 207 24.72 -5.30 1.29
N ALA A 208 23.62 -4.53 1.21
CA ALA A 208 22.85 -4.34 -0.02
C ALA A 208 22.39 -2.89 -0.23
N PRO A 209 23.30 -1.90 -0.28
CA PRO A 209 22.93 -0.48 -0.29
C PRO A 209 22.12 -0.07 -1.53
N THR A 210 22.38 -0.70 -2.68
CA THR A 210 21.66 -0.42 -3.93
C THR A 210 20.19 -0.83 -3.82
N ILE A 211 19.89 -1.97 -3.19
CA ILE A 211 18.51 -2.45 -3.00
C ILE A 211 17.75 -1.51 -2.07
N PHE A 212 18.38 -1.13 -0.95
CA PHE A 212 17.75 -0.20 0.00
C PHE A 212 17.58 1.20 -0.60
N GLY A 213 18.56 1.69 -1.36
CA GLY A 213 18.45 2.97 -2.07
C GLY A 213 17.29 2.97 -3.09
N ALA A 214 17.17 1.91 -3.89
CA ALA A 214 16.07 1.75 -4.83
C ALA A 214 14.72 1.68 -4.11
N ALA A 215 14.61 0.92 -3.02
CA ALA A 215 13.37 0.82 -2.24
C ALA A 215 12.94 2.17 -1.64
N ILE A 216 13.89 2.98 -1.15
CA ILE A 216 13.60 4.33 -0.65
C ILE A 216 13.09 5.22 -1.79
N LEU A 217 13.74 5.21 -2.96
CA LEU A 217 13.31 6.01 -4.11
C LEU A 217 11.92 5.61 -4.59
N CYS A 218 11.65 4.32 -4.76
CA CYS A 218 10.32 3.83 -5.14
C CYS A 218 9.25 4.23 -4.11
N GLY A 219 9.54 4.06 -2.81
CA GLY A 219 8.57 4.43 -1.76
C GLY A 219 8.31 5.94 -1.68
N LEU A 220 9.31 6.78 -1.96
CA LEU A 220 9.13 8.22 -2.07
C LEU A 220 8.28 8.58 -3.29
N ASP A 221 8.54 7.97 -4.44
CA ASP A 221 7.79 8.21 -5.67
C ASP A 221 6.31 7.83 -5.51
N ASP A 222 6.02 6.63 -5.01
CA ASP A 222 4.67 6.16 -4.75
C ASP A 222 3.88 7.12 -3.84
N VAL A 223 4.47 7.52 -2.72
CA VAL A 223 3.80 8.39 -1.74
C VAL A 223 3.62 9.80 -2.31
N MET A 224 4.63 10.35 -2.99
CA MET A 224 4.54 11.65 -3.62
C MET A 224 3.47 11.66 -4.71
N PHE A 225 3.44 10.65 -5.57
CA PHE A 225 2.47 10.56 -6.64
C PHE A 225 1.04 10.48 -6.07
N VAL A 226 0.76 9.55 -5.20
CA VAL A 226 -0.61 9.34 -4.67
C VAL A 226 -1.09 10.50 -3.80
N SER A 227 -0.18 11.18 -3.07
CA SER A 227 -0.54 12.28 -2.17
C SER A 227 -0.63 13.63 -2.86
N PHE A 228 0.31 13.94 -3.78
CA PHE A 228 0.45 15.29 -4.31
C PHE A 228 -0.01 15.46 -5.75
N PHE A 229 -0.07 14.37 -6.52
CA PHE A 229 -0.55 14.46 -7.90
C PHE A 229 -2.02 14.91 -8.00
N PRO A 230 -2.97 14.41 -7.19
CA PRO A 230 -4.33 14.95 -7.18
C PRO A 230 -4.38 16.44 -6.83
N ILE A 231 -3.57 16.89 -5.87
CA ILE A 231 -3.47 18.30 -5.48
C ILE A 231 -2.95 19.14 -6.64
N PHE A 232 -1.91 18.67 -7.33
CA PHE A 232 -1.36 19.33 -8.51
C PHE A 232 -2.42 19.50 -9.60
N MET A 233 -3.20 18.46 -9.89
CA MET A 233 -4.27 18.50 -10.89
C MET A 233 -5.35 19.53 -10.51
N ILE A 234 -5.79 19.55 -9.25
CA ILE A 234 -6.81 20.50 -8.77
C ILE A 234 -6.29 21.95 -8.88
N LYS A 235 -5.01 22.20 -8.54
CA LYS A 235 -4.39 23.52 -8.70
C LYS A 235 -4.29 23.97 -10.15
N ASN A 236 -4.27 23.03 -11.10
CA ASN A 236 -4.34 23.31 -12.53
C ASN A 236 -5.78 23.28 -13.07
N GLN A 237 -6.77 23.54 -12.22
CA GLN A 237 -8.20 23.70 -12.58
C GLN A 237 -8.90 22.42 -13.06
N PHE A 238 -8.33 21.22 -12.83
CA PHE A 238 -9.03 19.98 -13.10
C PHE A 238 -10.01 19.65 -11.99
N ALA A 239 -11.15 19.03 -12.35
CA ALA A 239 -12.08 18.51 -11.37
C ALA A 239 -11.44 17.39 -10.52
N GLN A 240 -11.80 17.31 -9.25
CA GLN A 240 -11.27 16.30 -8.31
C GLN A 240 -11.46 14.88 -8.83
N GLU A 241 -12.61 14.61 -9.46
CA GLU A 241 -12.94 13.30 -10.02
C GLU A 241 -11.95 12.91 -11.12
N ILE A 242 -11.57 13.85 -11.98
CA ILE A 242 -10.59 13.63 -13.04
C ILE A 242 -9.21 13.36 -12.44
N ALA A 243 -8.80 14.12 -11.43
CA ALA A 243 -7.53 13.89 -10.74
C ALA A 243 -7.43 12.48 -10.14
N LEU A 244 -8.49 12.00 -9.49
CA LEU A 244 -8.54 10.65 -8.92
C LEU A 244 -8.55 9.55 -9.99
N GLN A 245 -9.20 9.78 -11.15
CA GLN A 245 -9.16 8.85 -12.28
C GLN A 245 -7.74 8.68 -12.83
N TYR A 246 -6.97 9.77 -12.96
CA TYR A 246 -5.57 9.68 -13.41
C TYR A 246 -4.70 8.89 -12.43
N VAL A 247 -4.84 9.10 -11.13
CA VAL A 247 -4.14 8.27 -10.13
C VAL A 247 -4.48 6.80 -10.32
N THR A 248 -5.76 6.48 -10.51
CA THR A 248 -6.21 5.10 -10.76
C THR A 248 -5.59 4.53 -12.04
N ILE A 249 -5.60 5.28 -13.15
CA ILE A 249 -5.03 4.86 -14.44
C ILE A 249 -3.54 4.53 -14.29
N THR A 250 -2.78 5.40 -13.64
CA THR A 250 -1.34 5.19 -13.40
C THR A 250 -1.07 3.93 -12.58
N LEU A 251 -1.81 3.74 -11.49
CA LEU A 251 -1.64 2.57 -10.63
C LEU A 251 -2.05 1.27 -11.35
N VAL A 252 -3.12 1.30 -12.15
CA VAL A 252 -3.53 0.17 -12.99
C VAL A 252 -2.48 -0.12 -14.06
N GLY A 253 -1.90 0.91 -14.66
CA GLY A 253 -0.77 0.78 -15.60
C GLY A 253 0.39 0.04 -14.96
N GLY A 254 0.78 0.41 -13.76
CA GLY A 254 1.82 -0.29 -12.98
C GLY A 254 1.51 -1.77 -12.78
N VAL A 255 0.25 -2.12 -12.45
CA VAL A 255 -0.18 -3.53 -12.32
C VAL A 255 -0.05 -4.30 -13.62
N ILE A 256 -0.47 -3.71 -14.74
CA ILE A 256 -0.41 -4.37 -16.07
C ILE A 256 1.02 -4.51 -16.54
N CYS A 257 1.88 -3.54 -16.27
CA CYS A 257 3.29 -3.56 -16.66
C CYS A 257 4.14 -4.55 -15.85
N GLN A 258 3.78 -4.87 -14.60
CA GLN A 258 4.55 -5.78 -13.74
C GLN A 258 4.85 -7.15 -14.39
N PRO A 259 3.87 -7.92 -14.92
CA PRO A 259 4.16 -9.21 -15.55
C PRO A 259 4.96 -9.05 -16.86
N ILE A 260 4.76 -7.95 -17.59
CA ILE A 260 5.51 -7.66 -18.82
C ILE A 260 6.98 -7.42 -18.48
N ILE A 261 7.25 -6.59 -17.48
CA ILE A 261 8.61 -6.32 -16.98
C ILE A 261 9.25 -7.60 -16.45
N GLY A 262 8.49 -8.45 -15.75
CA GLY A 262 8.97 -9.75 -15.28
C GLY A 262 9.50 -10.62 -16.42
N VAL A 263 8.74 -10.77 -17.50
CA VAL A 263 9.19 -11.51 -18.71
C VAL A 263 10.39 -10.83 -19.39
N MET A 264 10.42 -9.51 -19.40
CA MET A 264 11.56 -8.76 -19.97
C MET A 264 12.84 -8.95 -19.15
N LEU A 265 12.76 -9.03 -17.83
CA LEU A 265 13.89 -9.28 -16.93
C LEU A 265 14.54 -10.66 -17.16
N ASP A 266 13.76 -11.64 -17.63
CA ASP A 266 14.27 -12.98 -17.98
C ASP A 266 14.96 -13.00 -19.35
N LYS A 267 14.55 -12.12 -20.27
CA LYS A 267 15.02 -12.14 -21.68
C LYS A 267 16.12 -11.12 -21.99
N PHE A 268 16.12 -9.99 -21.30
CA PHE A 268 17.01 -8.87 -21.60
C PHE A 268 18.05 -8.65 -20.49
N ASN A 269 19.12 -7.94 -20.84
CA ASN A 269 20.11 -7.54 -19.85
C ASN A 269 19.48 -6.62 -18.81
N LYS A 270 19.53 -7.03 -17.54
CA LYS A 270 18.91 -6.32 -16.40
C LYS A 270 19.38 -4.86 -16.30
N ARG A 271 20.67 -4.60 -16.57
CA ARG A 271 21.23 -3.25 -16.52
C ARG A 271 20.66 -2.34 -17.62
N THR A 272 20.50 -2.88 -18.83
CA THR A 272 19.90 -2.13 -19.95
C THR A 272 18.43 -1.83 -19.66
N LEU A 273 17.68 -2.80 -19.14
CA LEU A 273 16.29 -2.62 -18.79
C LEU A 273 16.10 -1.57 -17.68
N MET A 274 16.92 -1.61 -16.64
CA MET A 274 16.91 -0.60 -15.58
C MET A 274 17.22 0.80 -16.11
N ASN A 275 18.24 0.93 -16.97
CA ASN A 275 18.60 2.23 -17.55
C ASN A 275 17.47 2.77 -18.44
N SER A 276 16.82 1.92 -19.25
CA SER A 276 15.69 2.34 -20.07
C SER A 276 14.48 2.78 -19.22
N ALA A 277 14.19 2.07 -18.13
CA ALA A 277 13.13 2.46 -17.19
C ALA A 277 13.42 3.85 -16.57
N VAL A 278 14.65 4.09 -16.11
CA VAL A 278 15.06 5.40 -15.58
C VAL A 278 14.87 6.50 -16.63
N ILE A 279 15.28 6.27 -17.88
CA ILE A 279 15.13 7.27 -18.96
C ILE A 279 13.64 7.57 -19.21
N ILE A 280 12.80 6.55 -19.27
CA ILE A 280 11.35 6.70 -19.45
C ILE A 280 10.75 7.50 -18.28
N THR A 281 11.09 7.16 -17.04
CA THR A 281 10.62 7.87 -15.84
C THR A 281 11.00 9.36 -15.85
N PHE A 282 12.12 9.76 -16.47
CA PHE A 282 12.47 11.16 -16.63
C PHE A 282 11.71 11.85 -17.78
N ILE A 283 11.46 11.15 -18.88
CA ILE A 283 10.85 11.74 -20.07
C ILE A 283 9.33 11.92 -19.88
N CYS A 284 8.65 10.93 -19.27
CA CYS A 284 7.19 10.97 -19.11
C CYS A 284 6.68 12.21 -18.37
N PRO A 285 7.22 12.65 -17.23
CA PRO A 285 6.78 13.87 -16.55
C PRO A 285 7.02 15.13 -17.37
N ILE A 286 8.07 15.17 -18.20
CA ILE A 286 8.36 16.29 -19.10
C ILE A 286 7.27 16.36 -20.18
N ILE A 287 6.95 15.26 -20.84
CA ILE A 287 5.86 15.19 -21.82
C ILE A 287 4.54 15.61 -21.15
N PHE A 288 4.24 15.05 -19.98
CA PHE A 288 3.07 15.36 -19.19
C PHE A 288 2.92 16.88 -18.96
N SER A 289 4.00 17.58 -18.60
CA SER A 289 3.95 19.02 -18.30
C SER A 289 3.65 19.90 -19.52
N PHE A 290 3.93 19.41 -20.75
CA PHE A 290 3.65 20.17 -21.98
C PHE A 290 2.23 19.91 -22.54
N TYR A 291 1.57 18.83 -22.13
CA TYR A 291 0.30 18.39 -22.71
C TYR A 291 -0.82 18.26 -21.68
N LEU A 292 -0.85 19.15 -20.68
CA LEU A 292 -1.87 19.16 -19.62
C LEU A 292 -3.31 19.28 -20.18
N ASP A 293 -3.48 19.87 -21.34
CA ASP A 293 -4.81 20.05 -21.96
C ASP A 293 -5.31 18.80 -22.74
N ASN A 294 -4.45 17.80 -22.92
CA ASN A 294 -4.80 16.61 -23.70
C ASN A 294 -4.94 15.36 -22.82
N PHE A 295 -6.19 14.99 -22.53
CA PHE A 295 -6.52 13.85 -21.69
C PHE A 295 -5.80 12.56 -22.11
N TYR A 296 -5.77 12.24 -23.41
CA TYR A 296 -5.17 10.99 -23.90
C TYR A 296 -3.65 10.96 -23.74
N VAL A 297 -2.99 12.08 -24.03
CA VAL A 297 -1.53 12.18 -23.87
C VAL A 297 -1.15 12.09 -22.39
N MET A 298 -1.92 12.76 -21.53
CA MET A 298 -1.74 12.64 -20.09
C MET A 298 -1.94 11.22 -19.58
N ALA A 299 -3.01 10.55 -19.98
CA ALA A 299 -3.30 9.18 -19.58
C ALA A 299 -2.19 8.21 -20.02
N VAL A 300 -1.70 8.34 -21.26
CA VAL A 300 -0.60 7.49 -21.77
C VAL A 300 0.73 7.79 -21.06
N SER A 301 1.01 9.05 -20.72
CA SER A 301 2.25 9.40 -20.02
C SER A 301 2.23 9.02 -18.53
N CYS A 302 1.05 8.85 -17.95
CA CYS A 302 0.85 8.33 -16.60
C CYS A 302 0.83 6.80 -16.54
N PHE A 303 0.42 6.12 -17.63
CA PHE A 303 0.36 4.66 -17.74
C PHE A 303 1.76 4.04 -17.87
#